data_321320115856d32d25a7c83a994e7057
#
_entry.id   321320115856d32d25a7c83a994e7057
#
_cell.length_a   1.000
_cell.length_b   1.000
_cell.length_c   1.000
_cell.angle_alpha   90.00
_cell.angle_beta   90.00
_cell.angle_gamma   90.00
#
_symmetry.space_group_name_H-M   'P 1'
#
loop_
_entity.id
_entity.type
_entity.pdbx_description
1 polymer ?
#
loop_
_entity_poly.entity_id
_entity_poly.type
_entity_poly.pdbx_seq_one_letter_code
_entity_poly.pdbx_strand_id
1 'polypeptide(L)'
;MFRRSRFDDAVDPWVHPGVSTRRRRLVVAASVVALAAGLLTAVSAVPASAAPICAGAGQAPRLVGTVPGATLKGLTVDAGGRLYTTDLVSGRVFRLSAPGAPAVPIAHVPDGGADALAWAPDGALLVGYGSDPRVFVGDALRPGGIARMNVGNLSLRPWVRGLSAADGLDVGANGTVYATNDFGNLIGRVHPDGGVQAAWGTAPSANGAVLGRDDHWLYVSRTWVNPGVSRISTTNPRVVQSLLDLGANTMAGPAGLTLDSRGRPVVAFGGAGQIVRITSPGRYCVLGSGMASSIVVSYGRGTRGFSAGHLYRAGFDGRIYEIPGGFDRGATAAVPG
;
A
#
# COMPACT_ATOMS: atom_id res chain seq x y z
N MET A 1 -9.68 -36.20 -26.27
CA MET A 1 -10.94 -35.44 -26.14
C MET A 1 -10.76 -34.47 -24.97
N PHE A 2 -10.10 -33.32 -25.19
CA PHE A 2 -9.77 -32.34 -24.16
C PHE A 2 -10.83 -31.23 -24.17
N ARG A 3 -11.57 -31.07 -23.06
CA ARG A 3 -12.48 -29.96 -22.84
C ARG A 3 -11.64 -28.71 -22.51
N ARG A 4 -11.71 -27.70 -23.36
CA ARG A 4 -11.23 -26.34 -23.05
C ARG A 4 -12.23 -25.70 -22.07
N SER A 5 -11.78 -25.37 -20.87
CA SER A 5 -12.50 -24.49 -19.96
C SER A 5 -12.46 -23.06 -20.54
N ARG A 6 -13.63 -22.47 -20.72
CA ARG A 6 -13.76 -21.03 -21.03
C ARG A 6 -13.32 -20.28 -19.78
N PHE A 7 -12.27 -19.49 -19.89
CA PHE A 7 -12.03 -18.40 -18.97
C PHE A 7 -13.03 -17.30 -19.29
N ASP A 8 -13.86 -16.95 -18.33
CA ASP A 8 -14.68 -15.74 -18.39
C ASP A 8 -13.73 -14.55 -18.42
N ASP A 9 -13.76 -13.79 -19.53
CA ASP A 9 -13.07 -12.51 -19.66
C ASP A 9 -13.66 -11.52 -18.66
N ALA A 10 -13.10 -11.49 -17.45
CA ALA A 10 -13.40 -10.44 -16.48
C ALA A 10 -12.87 -9.12 -17.05
N VAL A 11 -13.78 -8.25 -17.50
CA VAL A 11 -13.46 -6.91 -18.00
C VAL A 11 -12.69 -6.16 -16.93
N ASP A 12 -11.43 -5.77 -17.22
CA ASP A 12 -10.60 -4.96 -16.34
C ASP A 12 -11.26 -3.57 -16.15
N PRO A 13 -11.75 -3.22 -14.94
CA PRO A 13 -12.46 -1.97 -14.71
C PRO A 13 -11.60 -0.71 -14.86
N TRP A 14 -10.29 -0.87 -15.13
CA TRP A 14 -9.32 0.22 -15.18
C TRP A 14 -8.87 0.59 -16.60
N VAL A 15 -9.47 0.01 -17.65
CA VAL A 15 -9.15 0.37 -19.04
C VAL A 15 -9.86 1.65 -19.44
N HIS A 16 -9.09 2.69 -19.78
CA HIS A 16 -9.62 3.94 -20.34
C HIS A 16 -9.93 3.78 -21.83
N PRO A 17 -11.05 4.33 -22.34
CA PRO A 17 -11.25 4.47 -23.78
C PRO A 17 -10.21 5.45 -24.34
N GLY A 18 -9.55 5.05 -25.42
CA GLY A 18 -8.39 5.73 -26.01
C GLY A 18 -8.62 7.22 -26.28
N VAL A 19 -7.68 8.03 -25.80
CA VAL A 19 -7.60 9.46 -26.12
C VAL A 19 -6.92 9.64 -27.48
N SER A 20 -7.67 10.11 -28.46
CA SER A 20 -7.15 10.42 -29.79
C SER A 20 -6.21 11.64 -29.72
N THR A 21 -4.97 11.47 -30.18
CA THR A 21 -3.98 12.53 -30.30
C THR A 21 -4.35 13.48 -31.46
N ARG A 22 -5.00 14.60 -31.16
CA ARG A 22 -5.07 15.72 -32.09
C ARG A 22 -3.84 16.62 -31.90
N ARG A 23 -3.01 16.69 -32.95
CA ARG A 23 -1.92 17.66 -33.10
C ARG A 23 -2.47 19.09 -32.96
N ARG A 24 -1.98 19.85 -31.98
CA ARG A 24 -2.18 21.29 -31.89
C ARG A 24 -0.95 21.99 -32.48
N ARG A 25 -1.20 22.81 -33.54
CA ARG A 25 -0.24 23.73 -34.13
C ARG A 25 0.00 24.88 -33.15
N LEU A 26 1.29 25.26 -33.01
CA LEU A 26 1.69 26.50 -32.36
C LEU A 26 1.17 27.71 -33.21
N VAL A 27 0.53 28.64 -32.52
CA VAL A 27 0.37 30.01 -33.01
C VAL A 27 0.97 30.90 -31.93
N VAL A 28 2.05 31.60 -32.35
CA VAL A 28 2.68 32.70 -31.60
C VAL A 28 1.88 33.96 -31.90
N ALA A 29 1.43 34.68 -30.90
CA ALA A 29 0.97 36.05 -31.02
C ALA A 29 1.29 36.87 -29.77
N ALA A 30 1.78 38.05 -30.02
CA ALA A 30 2.48 38.96 -29.14
C ALA A 30 1.58 39.70 -28.12
N SER A 31 2.29 40.22 -27.13
CA SER A 31 1.97 41.12 -26.03
C SER A 31 0.98 42.25 -26.29
N VAL A 32 0.06 42.46 -25.34
CA VAL A 32 -0.42 43.82 -24.99
C VAL A 32 -0.61 43.88 -23.46
N VAL A 33 0.10 44.78 -22.84
CA VAL A 33 -0.05 45.22 -21.45
C VAL A 33 -1.27 46.14 -21.38
N ALA A 34 -2.24 45.80 -20.56
CA ALA A 34 -3.27 46.73 -20.11
C ALA A 34 -3.47 46.59 -18.59
N LEU A 35 -3.08 47.66 -17.89
CA LEU A 35 -3.48 47.92 -16.50
C LEU A 35 -5.01 48.08 -16.45
N ALA A 36 -5.67 47.30 -15.60
CA ALA A 36 -7.01 47.66 -15.11
C ALA A 36 -7.14 47.27 -13.66
N ALA A 37 -7.48 48.27 -12.88
CA ALA A 37 -7.70 48.20 -11.43
C ALA A 37 -8.85 47.31 -11.03
N GLY A 38 -8.67 46.61 -9.92
CA GLY A 38 -9.66 46.30 -8.88
C GLY A 38 -10.99 45.70 -9.26
N LEU A 39 -11.07 44.36 -9.25
CA LEU A 39 -12.25 43.67 -8.72
C LEU A 39 -11.71 42.44 -7.96
N LEU A 40 -11.64 42.56 -6.65
CA LEU A 40 -11.57 41.41 -5.74
C LEU A 40 -12.90 40.65 -5.88
N THR A 41 -12.99 39.78 -6.87
CA THR A 41 -13.99 38.74 -6.83
C THR A 41 -13.53 37.76 -5.74
N ALA A 42 -14.25 37.78 -4.61
CA ALA A 42 -14.19 36.72 -3.63
C ALA A 42 -14.49 35.40 -4.38
N VAL A 43 -13.45 34.66 -4.75
CA VAL A 43 -13.59 33.28 -5.17
C VAL A 43 -14.11 32.57 -3.95
N SER A 44 -15.43 32.38 -3.90
CA SER A 44 -16.05 31.48 -2.92
C SER A 44 -15.38 30.14 -3.12
N ALA A 45 -14.49 29.75 -2.19
CA ALA A 45 -13.94 28.43 -2.16
C ALA A 45 -15.14 27.49 -2.05
N VAL A 46 -15.48 26.83 -3.16
CA VAL A 46 -16.45 25.74 -3.14
C VAL A 46 -15.91 24.76 -2.10
N PRO A 47 -16.64 24.48 -1.01
CA PRO A 47 -16.16 23.52 -0.03
C PRO A 47 -15.88 22.23 -0.77
N ALA A 48 -14.65 21.74 -0.66
CA ALA A 48 -14.29 20.44 -1.23
C ALA A 48 -15.32 19.44 -0.70
N SER A 49 -16.17 18.93 -1.60
CA SER A 49 -17.22 17.97 -1.22
C SER A 49 -16.54 16.82 -0.48
N ALA A 50 -16.97 16.55 0.75
CA ALA A 50 -16.44 15.44 1.52
C ALA A 50 -16.59 14.16 0.68
N ALA A 51 -15.53 13.35 0.62
CA ALA A 51 -15.60 12.11 -0.15
C ALA A 51 -16.78 11.25 0.34
N PRO A 52 -17.53 10.63 -0.58
CA PRO A 52 -18.72 9.87 -0.22
C PRO A 52 -18.34 8.67 0.67
N ILE A 53 -19.22 8.32 1.59
CA ILE A 53 -19.11 7.08 2.37
C ILE A 53 -19.43 5.92 1.43
N CYS A 54 -18.64 4.84 1.48
CA CYS A 54 -18.92 3.65 0.68
C CYS A 54 -20.26 3.02 1.10
N ALA A 55 -20.98 2.45 0.15
CA ALA A 55 -22.22 1.71 0.44
C ALA A 55 -21.92 0.59 1.48
N GLY A 56 -22.74 0.54 2.54
CA GLY A 56 -22.58 -0.40 3.65
C GLY A 56 -21.51 0.02 4.68
N ALA A 57 -20.75 1.09 4.46
CA ALA A 57 -19.85 1.66 5.42
C ALA A 57 -20.59 2.74 6.24
N GLY A 58 -20.50 2.71 7.52
CA GLY A 58 -21.18 3.67 8.43
C GLY A 58 -20.99 3.25 9.87
N GLN A 59 -20.41 2.08 10.06
CA GLN A 59 -20.05 1.58 11.38
C GLN A 59 -18.69 2.15 11.80
N ALA A 60 -18.59 2.51 13.08
CA ALA A 60 -17.33 2.98 13.66
C ALA A 60 -16.24 1.89 13.61
N PRO A 61 -14.98 2.24 13.39
CA PRO A 61 -13.86 1.33 13.54
C PRO A 61 -13.81 0.74 14.95
N ARG A 62 -13.46 -0.54 15.06
CA ARG A 62 -13.38 -1.27 16.33
C ARG A 62 -11.94 -1.52 16.73
N LEU A 63 -11.50 -1.07 17.89
CA LEU A 63 -10.17 -1.38 18.42
C LEU A 63 -10.08 -2.88 18.71
N VAL A 64 -9.12 -3.56 18.08
CA VAL A 64 -8.94 -5.03 18.19
C VAL A 64 -7.54 -5.42 18.68
N GLY A 65 -6.64 -4.46 18.83
CA GLY A 65 -5.30 -4.70 19.37
C GLY A 65 -4.55 -3.41 19.66
N THR A 66 -3.57 -3.50 20.54
CA THR A 66 -2.67 -2.38 20.86
C THR A 66 -1.27 -2.92 21.14
N VAL A 67 -0.27 -2.21 20.61
CA VAL A 67 1.16 -2.40 20.95
C VAL A 67 1.63 -1.07 21.56
N PRO A 68 1.57 -0.93 22.88
CA PRO A 68 1.84 0.35 23.55
C PRO A 68 3.24 0.90 23.20
N GLY A 69 3.31 2.17 22.81
CA GLY A 69 4.56 2.85 22.47
C GLY A 69 5.17 2.47 21.13
N ALA A 70 4.55 1.58 20.35
CA ALA A 70 5.05 1.19 19.05
C ALA A 70 4.55 2.12 17.93
N THR A 71 5.38 2.27 16.91
CA THR A 71 5.09 2.96 15.66
C THR A 71 4.83 1.91 14.57
N LEU A 72 3.58 1.42 14.51
CA LEU A 72 3.25 0.25 13.66
C LEU A 72 3.28 0.61 12.18
N LYS A 73 3.99 -0.21 11.38
CA LYS A 73 4.24 0.03 9.96
C LYS A 73 3.75 -1.10 9.04
N GLY A 74 4.09 -2.36 9.30
CA GLY A 74 3.66 -3.53 8.55
C GLY A 74 2.45 -4.21 9.17
N LEU A 75 1.64 -4.88 8.36
CA LEU A 75 0.46 -5.63 8.80
C LEU A 75 0.15 -6.76 7.84
N THR A 76 0.04 -7.98 8.36
CA THR A 76 -0.46 -9.13 7.59
C THR A 76 -1.07 -10.18 8.52
N VAL A 77 -1.74 -11.18 7.96
CA VAL A 77 -2.39 -12.26 8.70
C VAL A 77 -2.03 -13.61 8.08
N ASP A 78 -1.74 -14.61 8.90
CA ASP A 78 -1.46 -15.98 8.43
C ASP A 78 -2.75 -16.82 8.24
N ALA A 79 -2.60 -18.01 7.66
CA ALA A 79 -3.71 -18.93 7.43
C ALA A 79 -4.41 -19.39 8.72
N GLY A 80 -3.73 -19.32 9.86
CA GLY A 80 -4.31 -19.62 11.18
C GLY A 80 -5.07 -18.44 11.80
N GLY A 81 -5.14 -17.29 11.12
CA GLY A 81 -5.80 -16.07 11.60
C GLY A 81 -5.01 -15.32 12.66
N ARG A 82 -3.69 -15.54 12.75
CA ARG A 82 -2.79 -14.75 13.61
C ARG A 82 -2.31 -13.52 12.86
N LEU A 83 -2.39 -12.36 13.48
CA LEU A 83 -1.95 -11.10 12.92
C LEU A 83 -0.48 -10.85 13.27
N TYR A 84 0.28 -10.37 12.28
CA TYR A 84 1.66 -9.93 12.42
C TYR A 84 1.75 -8.44 12.10
N THR A 85 2.52 -7.71 12.91
CA THR A 85 2.78 -6.28 12.71
C THR A 85 4.22 -5.94 13.10
N THR A 86 4.74 -4.88 12.53
CA THR A 86 6.10 -4.39 12.76
C THR A 86 6.11 -3.06 13.48
N ASP A 87 7.15 -2.80 14.22
CA ASP A 87 7.44 -1.49 14.82
C ASP A 87 8.63 -0.84 14.09
N LEU A 88 8.34 0.27 13.43
CA LEU A 88 9.32 1.04 12.67
C LEU A 88 10.51 1.51 13.51
N VAL A 89 10.28 1.87 14.76
CA VAL A 89 11.32 2.46 15.62
C VAL A 89 12.18 1.39 16.27
N SER A 90 11.55 0.38 16.88
CA SER A 90 12.28 -0.65 17.61
C SER A 90 12.79 -1.80 16.74
N GLY A 91 12.36 -1.91 15.49
CA GLY A 91 12.70 -3.05 14.61
C GLY A 91 12.06 -4.38 15.02
N ARG A 92 11.08 -4.37 15.92
CA ARG A 92 10.44 -5.58 16.42
C ARG A 92 9.30 -6.03 15.52
N VAL A 93 9.12 -7.34 15.45
CA VAL A 93 7.94 -8.00 14.86
C VAL A 93 7.08 -8.51 15.99
N PHE A 94 5.79 -8.18 15.97
CA PHE A 94 4.81 -8.61 16.95
C PHE A 94 3.79 -9.57 16.33
N ARG A 95 3.23 -10.45 17.16
CA ARG A 95 2.14 -11.35 16.80
C ARG A 95 0.99 -11.22 17.79
N LEU A 96 -0.23 -11.15 17.27
CA LEU A 96 -1.47 -11.25 18.02
C LEU A 96 -2.20 -12.54 17.59
N SER A 97 -2.62 -13.37 18.55
CA SER A 97 -3.28 -14.64 18.24
C SER A 97 -4.75 -14.50 17.83
N ALA A 98 -5.42 -13.44 18.30
CA ALA A 98 -6.82 -13.13 18.01
C ALA A 98 -7.10 -11.65 18.33
N PRO A 99 -8.22 -11.07 17.86
CA PRO A 99 -8.71 -9.78 18.32
C PRO A 99 -8.81 -9.72 19.85
N GLY A 100 -8.24 -8.64 20.44
CA GLY A 100 -8.18 -8.46 21.90
C GLY A 100 -7.05 -9.23 22.61
N ALA A 101 -6.34 -10.14 21.93
CA ALA A 101 -5.19 -10.81 22.51
C ALA A 101 -3.98 -9.85 22.66
N PRO A 102 -3.11 -10.08 23.67
CA PRO A 102 -1.89 -9.30 23.83
C PRO A 102 -0.95 -9.47 22.63
N ALA A 103 -0.30 -8.36 22.25
CA ALA A 103 0.77 -8.38 21.26
C ALA A 103 2.04 -8.94 21.86
N VAL A 104 2.57 -10.01 21.27
CA VAL A 104 3.79 -10.69 21.72
C VAL A 104 4.93 -10.36 20.76
N PRO A 105 6.07 -9.80 21.21
CA PRO A 105 7.25 -9.64 20.38
C PRO A 105 7.84 -11.02 20.06
N ILE A 106 8.06 -11.29 18.76
CA ILE A 106 8.47 -12.62 18.30
C ILE A 106 9.80 -12.61 17.53
N ALA A 107 10.24 -11.45 17.03
CA ALA A 107 11.49 -11.29 16.32
C ALA A 107 11.95 -9.82 16.34
N HIS A 108 13.19 -9.60 15.90
CA HIS A 108 13.79 -8.29 15.77
C HIS A 108 14.68 -8.29 14.52
N VAL A 109 14.50 -7.29 13.64
CA VAL A 109 15.38 -7.13 12.47
C VAL A 109 16.74 -6.62 12.89
N PRO A 110 17.82 -7.03 12.20
CA PRO A 110 19.18 -6.76 12.67
C PRO A 110 19.65 -5.32 12.41
N ASP A 111 18.95 -4.55 11.58
CA ASP A 111 19.46 -3.27 11.08
C ASP A 111 18.32 -2.32 10.72
N GLY A 112 18.14 -1.29 11.55
CA GLY A 112 17.12 -0.26 11.36
C GLY A 112 15.72 -0.67 11.79
N GLY A 113 14.72 0.08 11.36
CA GLY A 113 13.32 -0.16 11.66
C GLY A 113 12.73 -1.32 10.87
N ALA A 114 11.74 -1.99 11.43
CA ALA A 114 10.99 -3.03 10.73
C ALA A 114 9.80 -2.41 9.98
N ASP A 115 9.70 -2.72 8.69
CA ASP A 115 8.76 -2.11 7.76
C ASP A 115 7.64 -3.07 7.32
N ALA A 116 7.40 -3.14 6.01
CA ALA A 116 6.36 -3.95 5.42
C ALA A 116 6.55 -5.45 5.68
N LEU A 117 5.44 -6.16 5.62
CA LEU A 117 5.34 -7.62 5.75
C LEU A 117 4.70 -8.21 4.49
N ALA A 118 5.26 -9.29 3.99
CA ALA A 118 4.67 -10.05 2.89
C ALA A 118 4.94 -11.56 3.05
N TRP A 119 4.05 -12.41 2.54
CA TRP A 119 4.24 -13.85 2.56
C TRP A 119 4.98 -14.33 1.31
N ALA A 120 6.01 -15.14 1.48
CA ALA A 120 6.65 -15.85 0.38
C ALA A 120 5.87 -17.14 0.04
N PRO A 121 6.01 -17.68 -1.20
CA PRO A 121 5.29 -18.90 -1.63
C PRO A 121 5.59 -20.13 -0.75
N ASP A 122 6.77 -20.20 -0.15
CA ASP A 122 7.17 -21.26 0.76
C ASP A 122 6.67 -21.08 2.21
N GLY A 123 5.82 -20.06 2.45
CA GLY A 123 5.24 -19.77 3.75
C GLY A 123 6.14 -18.99 4.70
N ALA A 124 7.32 -18.56 4.30
CA ALA A 124 8.13 -17.64 5.09
C ALA A 124 7.50 -16.24 5.12
N LEU A 125 7.59 -15.56 6.26
CA LEU A 125 7.22 -14.17 6.37
C LEU A 125 8.43 -13.29 6.02
N LEU A 126 8.30 -12.48 4.98
CA LEU A 126 9.29 -11.47 4.62
C LEU A 126 9.05 -10.23 5.46
N VAL A 127 10.13 -9.68 6.01
CA VAL A 127 10.15 -8.48 6.84
C VAL A 127 11.06 -7.47 6.17
N GLY A 128 10.49 -6.36 5.67
CA GLY A 128 11.24 -5.23 5.17
C GLY A 128 11.93 -4.48 6.30
N TYR A 129 13.08 -3.87 5.99
CA TYR A 129 13.78 -2.98 6.93
C TYR A 129 14.59 -1.92 6.17
N GLY A 130 15.04 -0.89 6.89
CA GLY A 130 15.88 0.18 6.33
C GLY A 130 15.19 1.52 6.18
N SER A 131 13.99 1.70 6.73
CA SER A 131 13.28 2.98 6.81
C SER A 131 13.65 3.76 8.09
N ASP A 132 14.92 3.70 8.51
CA ASP A 132 15.49 4.64 9.46
C ASP A 132 15.86 5.98 8.74
N PRO A 133 16.49 6.97 9.39
CA PRO A 133 16.83 8.24 8.74
C PRO A 133 17.62 8.12 7.42
N ARG A 134 18.26 6.99 7.13
CA ARG A 134 18.92 6.73 5.85
C ARG A 134 17.97 6.63 4.68
N VAL A 135 16.68 6.40 4.93
CA VAL A 135 15.63 6.32 3.90
C VAL A 135 15.54 7.59 3.04
N PHE A 136 15.82 8.77 3.61
CA PHE A 136 15.80 10.04 2.88
C PHE A 136 16.83 10.13 1.76
N VAL A 137 17.89 9.35 1.86
CA VAL A 137 18.97 9.20 0.86
C VAL A 137 19.03 7.76 0.32
N GLY A 138 17.94 7.03 0.47
CA GLY A 138 17.84 5.60 0.18
C GLY A 138 18.18 5.26 -1.27
N ASP A 139 17.77 6.08 -2.23
CA ASP A 139 18.08 5.88 -3.64
C ASP A 139 19.58 5.88 -3.94
N ALA A 140 20.37 6.62 -3.16
CA ALA A 140 21.83 6.68 -3.30
C ALA A 140 22.53 5.61 -2.46
N LEU A 141 22.17 5.46 -1.17
CA LEU A 141 22.87 4.60 -0.21
C LEU A 141 22.38 3.15 -0.22
N ARG A 142 21.13 2.92 -0.63
CA ARG A 142 20.48 1.59 -0.68
C ARG A 142 20.57 0.81 0.63
N PRO A 143 20.17 1.42 1.78
CA PRO A 143 20.26 0.79 3.10
C PRO A 143 19.21 -0.30 3.30
N GLY A 144 18.18 -0.31 2.47
CA GLY A 144 17.05 -1.21 2.59
C GLY A 144 17.39 -2.66 2.33
N GLY A 145 16.68 -3.54 3.01
CA GLY A 145 16.82 -4.97 2.87
C GLY A 145 15.56 -5.72 3.30
N ILE A 146 15.61 -7.03 3.12
CA ILE A 146 14.52 -7.94 3.49
C ILE A 146 15.13 -9.06 4.33
N ALA A 147 14.49 -9.37 5.45
CA ALA A 147 14.74 -10.57 6.24
C ALA A 147 13.65 -11.61 6.00
N ARG A 148 13.99 -12.88 6.12
CA ARG A 148 13.06 -14.02 6.06
C ARG A 148 12.86 -14.59 7.45
N MET A 149 11.60 -14.74 7.83
CA MET A 149 11.20 -15.29 9.12
C MET A 149 10.45 -16.60 8.92
N ASN A 150 10.91 -17.65 9.61
CA ASN A 150 10.14 -18.87 9.76
C ASN A 150 9.17 -18.69 10.94
N VAL A 151 7.88 -18.60 10.67
CA VAL A 151 6.86 -18.35 11.71
C VAL A 151 6.60 -19.55 12.62
N GLY A 152 7.06 -20.74 12.25
CA GLY A 152 6.93 -21.97 13.07
C GLY A 152 7.91 -22.01 14.23
N ASN A 153 9.19 -21.69 13.98
CA ASN A 153 10.25 -21.67 14.99
C ASN A 153 10.73 -20.28 15.37
N LEU A 154 10.11 -19.24 14.81
CA LEU A 154 10.39 -17.80 15.03
C LEU A 154 11.82 -17.35 14.66
N SER A 155 12.55 -18.15 13.88
CA SER A 155 13.87 -17.75 13.39
C SER A 155 13.74 -16.69 12.30
N LEU A 156 14.49 -15.59 12.43
CA LEU A 156 14.59 -14.51 11.46
C LEU A 156 16.04 -14.38 10.98
N ARG A 157 16.24 -14.30 9.67
CA ARG A 157 17.57 -14.16 9.06
C ARG A 157 17.56 -13.11 7.96
N PRO A 158 18.58 -12.24 7.83
CA PRO A 158 18.75 -11.41 6.65
C PRO A 158 18.75 -12.27 5.38
N TRP A 159 18.08 -11.79 4.34
CA TRP A 159 18.03 -12.48 3.05
C TRP A 159 18.69 -11.65 1.95
N VAL A 160 18.24 -10.39 1.76
CA VAL A 160 18.79 -9.50 0.73
C VAL A 160 19.02 -8.11 1.30
N ARG A 161 19.94 -7.36 0.67
CA ARG A 161 20.27 -5.96 0.93
C ARG A 161 20.44 -5.21 -0.38
N GLY A 162 20.55 -3.90 -0.32
CA GLY A 162 20.83 -3.07 -1.50
C GLY A 162 19.58 -2.50 -2.16
N LEU A 163 18.46 -2.51 -1.46
CA LEU A 163 17.23 -1.79 -1.84
C LEU A 163 17.31 -0.34 -1.35
N SER A 164 16.57 0.57 -2.01
CA SER A 164 16.42 1.95 -1.54
C SER A 164 15.80 1.99 -0.14
N ALA A 165 14.71 1.25 0.04
CA ALA A 165 14.08 0.86 1.31
C ALA A 165 13.25 -0.41 1.04
N ALA A 166 12.53 -0.89 2.07
CA ALA A 166 11.50 -1.92 1.94
C ALA A 166 10.23 -1.47 2.68
N ASP A 167 9.80 -0.24 2.38
CA ASP A 167 8.70 0.46 3.02
C ASP A 167 7.34 -0.18 2.72
N GLY A 168 7.10 -0.54 1.45
CA GLY A 168 6.05 -1.44 1.00
C GLY A 168 6.68 -2.69 0.38
N LEU A 169 6.08 -3.85 0.58
CA LEU A 169 6.48 -5.13 0.02
C LEU A 169 5.28 -5.91 -0.49
N ASP A 170 5.44 -6.54 -1.65
CA ASP A 170 4.58 -7.67 -2.03
C ASP A 170 5.35 -8.70 -2.86
N VAL A 171 4.78 -9.91 -2.97
CA VAL A 171 5.43 -11.10 -3.54
C VAL A 171 4.52 -11.72 -4.57
N GLY A 172 5.02 -11.90 -5.80
CA GLY A 172 4.30 -12.61 -6.85
C GLY A 172 4.32 -14.12 -6.66
N ALA A 173 3.44 -14.81 -7.39
CA ALA A 173 3.30 -16.27 -7.37
C ALA A 173 4.62 -17.00 -7.69
N ASN A 174 5.46 -16.41 -8.52
CA ASN A 174 6.80 -16.93 -8.85
C ASN A 174 7.87 -16.62 -7.80
N GLY A 175 7.53 -15.97 -6.68
CA GLY A 175 8.46 -15.58 -5.61
C GLY A 175 9.23 -14.28 -5.88
N THR A 176 8.97 -13.57 -6.97
CA THR A 176 9.54 -12.22 -7.20
C THR A 176 8.97 -11.22 -6.20
N VAL A 177 9.84 -10.46 -5.54
CA VAL A 177 9.43 -9.44 -4.56
C VAL A 177 9.61 -8.05 -5.14
N TYR A 178 8.67 -7.15 -4.83
CA TYR A 178 8.77 -5.72 -5.12
C TYR A 178 8.84 -4.93 -3.82
N ALA A 179 9.71 -3.90 -3.79
CA ALA A 179 9.95 -3.07 -2.63
C ALA A 179 9.95 -1.59 -2.99
N THR A 180 9.34 -0.75 -2.16
CA THR A 180 9.19 0.70 -2.38
C THR A 180 9.95 1.52 -1.35
N ASN A 181 10.06 2.85 -1.60
CA ASN A 181 10.58 3.85 -0.67
C ASN A 181 9.72 5.12 -0.76
N ASP A 182 9.06 5.49 0.33
CA ASP A 182 8.17 6.67 0.37
C ASP A 182 8.91 8.03 0.34
N PHE A 183 10.22 8.04 0.57
CA PHE A 183 11.08 9.22 0.44
C PHE A 183 12.01 9.20 -0.78
N GLY A 184 11.94 8.12 -1.59
CA GLY A 184 12.73 7.96 -2.79
C GLY A 184 11.88 7.89 -4.06
N ASN A 185 12.54 7.52 -5.16
CA ASN A 185 11.89 7.30 -6.45
C ASN A 185 12.00 5.85 -6.91
N LEU A 186 12.93 5.08 -6.35
CA LEU A 186 13.22 3.74 -6.85
C LEU A 186 12.24 2.70 -6.28
N ILE A 187 11.77 1.85 -7.18
CA ILE A 187 11.14 0.57 -6.84
C ILE A 187 12.15 -0.52 -7.11
N GLY A 188 12.48 -1.28 -6.07
CA GLY A 188 13.34 -2.45 -6.16
C GLY A 188 12.56 -3.71 -6.55
N ARG A 189 13.25 -4.63 -7.25
CA ARG A 189 12.78 -5.99 -7.50
C ARG A 189 13.82 -6.99 -7.02
N VAL A 190 13.36 -8.02 -6.31
CA VAL A 190 14.20 -9.12 -5.84
C VAL A 190 13.74 -10.40 -6.51
N HIS A 191 14.64 -11.11 -7.16
CA HIS A 191 14.37 -12.40 -7.75
C HIS A 191 14.31 -13.51 -6.68
N PRO A 192 13.65 -14.65 -6.94
CA PRO A 192 13.55 -15.75 -5.98
C PRO A 192 14.90 -16.28 -5.48
N ASP A 193 15.94 -16.20 -6.30
CA ASP A 193 17.33 -16.57 -5.96
C ASP A 193 18.05 -15.53 -5.09
N GLY A 194 17.42 -14.39 -4.77
CA GLY A 194 18.01 -13.30 -4.00
C GLY A 194 18.71 -12.23 -4.85
N GLY A 195 18.70 -12.34 -6.19
CA GLY A 195 19.23 -11.32 -7.08
C GLY A 195 18.45 -9.99 -6.95
N VAL A 196 19.14 -8.88 -6.66
CA VAL A 196 18.54 -7.56 -6.43
C VAL A 196 18.70 -6.66 -7.62
N GLN A 197 17.59 -6.14 -8.12
CA GLN A 197 17.51 -5.05 -9.08
C GLN A 197 16.96 -3.81 -8.37
N ALA A 198 17.84 -3.01 -7.79
CA ALA A 198 17.46 -1.89 -6.92
C ALA A 198 16.70 -0.76 -7.64
N ALA A 199 16.83 -0.65 -8.95
CA ALA A 199 16.17 0.33 -9.82
C ALA A 199 15.39 -0.39 -10.93
N TRP A 200 14.50 -1.30 -10.58
CA TRP A 200 13.64 -1.97 -11.54
C TRP A 200 12.60 -1.01 -12.13
N GLY A 201 12.02 -0.16 -11.32
CA GLY A 201 11.04 0.83 -11.72
C GLY A 201 11.20 2.13 -10.92
N THR A 202 10.39 3.12 -11.28
CA THR A 202 10.37 4.41 -10.58
C THR A 202 8.93 4.86 -10.32
N ALA A 203 8.68 5.29 -9.10
CA ALA A 203 7.48 6.02 -8.72
C ALA A 203 7.84 6.95 -7.55
N PRO A 204 7.77 8.27 -7.74
CA PRO A 204 8.11 9.21 -6.69
C PRO A 204 7.29 8.97 -5.43
N SER A 205 7.96 8.88 -4.28
CA SER A 205 7.34 8.73 -2.96
C SER A 205 6.40 7.52 -2.86
N ALA A 206 6.75 6.39 -3.53
CA ALA A 206 5.99 5.16 -3.44
C ALA A 206 6.10 4.55 -2.04
N ASN A 207 4.97 4.45 -1.33
CA ASN A 207 4.86 3.90 0.02
C ASN A 207 4.40 2.44 -0.01
N GLY A 208 3.10 2.19 0.03
CA GLY A 208 2.57 0.82 -0.05
C GLY A 208 2.72 0.20 -1.43
N ALA A 209 2.84 -1.12 -1.46
CA ALA A 209 2.89 -1.92 -2.67
C ALA A 209 2.00 -3.16 -2.51
N VAL A 210 1.23 -3.51 -3.55
CA VAL A 210 0.48 -4.76 -3.63
C VAL A 210 0.34 -5.21 -5.08
N LEU A 211 0.53 -6.48 -5.35
CA LEU A 211 0.34 -7.08 -6.67
C LEU A 211 -1.14 -7.37 -6.94
N GLY A 212 -1.53 -7.21 -8.20
CA GLY A 212 -2.78 -7.76 -8.69
C GLY A 212 -2.76 -9.30 -8.64
N ARG A 213 -3.93 -9.94 -8.65
CA ARG A 213 -4.05 -11.39 -8.53
C ARG A 213 -3.36 -12.19 -9.64
N ASP A 214 -3.16 -11.56 -10.78
CA ASP A 214 -2.50 -12.11 -11.96
C ASP A 214 -1.02 -11.74 -12.07
N ASP A 215 -0.50 -11.02 -11.07
CA ASP A 215 0.85 -10.46 -11.02
C ASP A 215 1.22 -9.50 -12.17
N HIS A 216 0.26 -9.10 -13.03
CA HIS A 216 0.53 -8.20 -14.16
C HIS A 216 0.69 -6.73 -13.74
N TRP A 217 0.15 -6.36 -12.58
CA TRP A 217 0.14 -5.00 -12.09
C TRP A 217 0.63 -4.92 -10.64
N LEU A 218 1.60 -4.05 -10.41
CA LEU A 218 1.98 -3.61 -9.08
C LEU A 218 1.24 -2.30 -8.77
N TYR A 219 0.35 -2.32 -7.79
CA TYR A 219 -0.34 -1.14 -7.30
C TYR A 219 0.53 -0.46 -6.24
N VAL A 220 0.71 0.85 -6.35
CA VAL A 220 1.51 1.64 -5.41
C VAL A 220 0.75 2.89 -4.98
N SER A 221 0.79 3.19 -3.69
CA SER A 221 0.40 4.51 -3.17
C SER A 221 1.59 5.46 -3.20
N ARG A 222 1.34 6.75 -3.36
CA ARG A 222 2.34 7.82 -3.31
C ARG A 222 1.95 8.81 -2.23
N THR A 223 2.86 9.08 -1.29
CA THR A 223 2.54 9.86 -0.09
C THR A 223 2.80 11.35 -0.27
N TRP A 224 4.01 11.74 -0.67
CA TRP A 224 4.50 13.12 -0.60
C TRP A 224 4.57 13.82 -1.95
N VAL A 225 5.00 13.12 -2.99
CA VAL A 225 5.17 13.66 -4.33
C VAL A 225 4.09 13.09 -5.23
N ASN A 226 3.26 13.97 -5.83
CA ASN A 226 2.09 13.58 -6.62
C ASN A 226 1.20 12.56 -5.87
N PRO A 227 0.72 12.91 -4.65
CA PRO A 227 0.02 11.96 -3.80
C PRO A 227 -1.17 11.33 -4.51
N GLY A 228 -1.36 10.04 -4.27
CA GLY A 228 -2.40 9.27 -4.95
C GLY A 228 -2.08 7.78 -5.04
N VAL A 229 -2.66 7.12 -6.03
CA VAL A 229 -2.44 5.69 -6.30
C VAL A 229 -2.23 5.47 -7.78
N SER A 230 -1.24 4.65 -8.11
CA SER A 230 -0.97 4.20 -9.48
C SER A 230 -0.85 2.68 -9.53
N ARG A 231 -0.94 2.11 -10.75
CA ARG A 231 -0.47 0.75 -11.02
C ARG A 231 0.62 0.76 -12.09
N ILE A 232 1.57 -0.12 -11.95
CA ILE A 232 2.78 -0.23 -12.77
C ILE A 232 2.80 -1.64 -13.36
N SER A 233 3.02 -1.77 -14.67
CA SER A 233 3.12 -3.09 -15.30
C SER A 233 4.38 -3.81 -14.81
N THR A 234 4.21 -5.05 -14.35
CA THR A 234 5.33 -5.89 -13.88
C THR A 234 6.24 -6.36 -15.02
N THR A 235 5.72 -6.41 -16.24
CA THR A 235 6.47 -6.78 -17.46
C THR A 235 7.18 -5.58 -18.10
N ASN A 236 6.65 -4.35 -17.91
CA ASN A 236 7.25 -3.12 -18.41
C ASN A 236 7.03 -1.97 -17.43
N PRO A 237 7.99 -1.67 -16.53
CA PRO A 237 7.82 -0.66 -15.48
C PRO A 237 7.68 0.79 -15.99
N ARG A 238 7.86 1.02 -17.30
CA ARG A 238 7.57 2.32 -17.93
C ARG A 238 6.08 2.53 -18.20
N VAL A 239 5.27 1.47 -18.15
CA VAL A 239 3.81 1.54 -18.30
C VAL A 239 3.21 1.76 -16.93
N VAL A 240 2.82 3.00 -16.68
CA VAL A 240 2.23 3.47 -15.41
C VAL A 240 0.85 4.04 -15.69
N GLN A 241 -0.13 3.65 -14.88
CA GLN A 241 -1.49 4.16 -14.95
C GLN A 241 -1.88 4.80 -13.60
N SER A 242 -2.28 6.07 -13.63
CA SER A 242 -2.82 6.74 -12.44
C SER A 242 -4.25 6.28 -12.20
N LEU A 243 -4.53 5.79 -11.00
CA LEU A 243 -5.85 5.38 -10.54
C LEU A 243 -6.52 6.46 -9.69
N LEU A 244 -5.72 7.21 -8.96
CA LEU A 244 -6.15 8.35 -8.17
C LEU A 244 -5.03 9.38 -8.13
N ASP A 245 -5.39 10.62 -8.37
CA ASP A 245 -4.52 11.79 -8.24
C ASP A 245 -5.18 12.76 -7.27
N LEU A 246 -4.47 13.11 -6.21
CA LEU A 246 -4.94 14.03 -5.16
C LEU A 246 -4.39 15.44 -5.34
N GLY A 247 -3.71 15.71 -6.46
CA GLY A 247 -3.08 17.00 -6.74
C GLY A 247 -2.02 17.35 -5.70
N ALA A 248 -2.11 18.55 -5.13
CA ALA A 248 -1.20 19.01 -4.08
C ALA A 248 -1.60 18.58 -2.65
N ASN A 249 -2.63 17.73 -2.49
CA ASN A 249 -3.13 17.35 -1.17
C ASN A 249 -2.26 16.27 -0.50
N THR A 250 -1.06 16.65 -0.07
CA THR A 250 -0.15 15.80 0.71
C THR A 250 -0.72 15.44 2.09
N MET A 251 -1.67 16.25 2.61
CA MET A 251 -2.31 15.99 3.91
C MET A 251 -3.20 14.74 3.91
N ALA A 252 -3.62 14.25 2.75
CA ALA A 252 -4.29 12.95 2.68
C ALA A 252 -3.35 11.82 3.13
N GLY A 253 -2.07 11.88 2.76
CA GLY A 253 -1.03 10.94 3.14
C GLY A 253 -1.35 9.49 2.76
N PRO A 254 -1.54 9.16 1.45
CA PRO A 254 -1.72 7.77 1.03
C PRO A 254 -0.52 6.92 1.46
N ALA A 255 -0.79 5.85 2.20
CA ALA A 255 0.23 4.96 2.78
C ALA A 255 -0.01 3.51 2.35
N GLY A 256 0.13 2.52 3.20
CA GLY A 256 -0.06 1.11 2.85
C GLY A 256 -1.43 0.81 2.24
N LEU A 257 -1.48 -0.16 1.34
CA LEU A 257 -2.69 -0.55 0.62
C LEU A 257 -2.83 -2.07 0.51
N THR A 258 -4.04 -2.50 0.23
CA THR A 258 -4.41 -3.88 -0.13
C THR A 258 -5.44 -3.85 -1.25
N LEU A 259 -5.80 -5.02 -1.81
CA LEU A 259 -6.87 -5.13 -2.81
C LEU A 259 -8.09 -5.83 -2.21
N ASP A 260 -9.28 -5.36 -2.57
CA ASP A 260 -10.51 -6.07 -2.26
C ASP A 260 -10.74 -7.29 -3.20
N SER A 261 -11.82 -8.03 -3.00
CA SER A 261 -12.12 -9.24 -3.81
C SER A 261 -12.32 -8.96 -5.30
N ARG A 262 -12.55 -7.70 -5.68
CA ARG A 262 -12.69 -7.24 -7.07
C ARG A 262 -11.41 -6.61 -7.62
N GLY A 263 -10.30 -6.68 -6.90
CA GLY A 263 -9.02 -6.08 -7.30
C GLY A 263 -8.98 -4.55 -7.16
N ARG A 264 -9.91 -3.94 -6.40
CA ARG A 264 -9.92 -2.50 -6.18
C ARG A 264 -9.00 -2.14 -5.00
N PRO A 265 -8.15 -1.10 -5.15
CA PRO A 265 -7.29 -0.67 -4.05
C PRO A 265 -8.11 -0.16 -2.84
N VAL A 266 -7.72 -0.66 -1.67
CA VAL A 266 -8.12 -0.16 -0.35
C VAL A 266 -6.88 0.43 0.30
N VAL A 267 -6.92 1.70 0.66
CA VAL A 267 -5.74 2.51 0.98
C VAL A 267 -5.91 3.21 2.32
N ALA A 268 -4.87 3.21 3.14
CA ALA A 268 -4.79 4.05 4.32
C ALA A 268 -4.45 5.49 3.90
N PHE A 269 -5.31 6.46 4.23
CA PHE A 269 -5.03 7.89 4.13
C PHE A 269 -4.64 8.38 5.52
N GLY A 270 -3.33 8.23 5.84
CA GLY A 270 -2.80 8.41 7.19
C GLY A 270 -2.98 9.81 7.73
N GLY A 271 -2.73 10.83 6.93
CA GLY A 271 -2.91 12.22 7.33
C GLY A 271 -4.38 12.61 7.49
N ALA A 272 -5.27 12.11 6.62
CA ALA A 272 -6.71 12.32 6.72
C ALA A 272 -7.37 11.43 7.79
N GLY A 273 -6.69 10.44 8.34
CA GLY A 273 -7.25 9.50 9.31
C GLY A 273 -8.38 8.64 8.74
N GLN A 274 -8.30 8.29 7.45
CA GLN A 274 -9.34 7.58 6.73
C GLN A 274 -8.80 6.29 6.10
N ILE A 275 -9.68 5.32 5.94
CA ILE A 275 -9.47 4.17 5.06
C ILE A 275 -10.44 4.33 3.89
N VAL A 276 -9.90 4.30 2.68
CA VAL A 276 -10.67 4.56 1.46
C VAL A 276 -10.60 3.36 0.50
N ARG A 277 -11.62 3.24 -0.36
CA ARG A 277 -11.62 2.30 -1.50
C ARG A 277 -11.67 3.10 -2.80
N ILE A 278 -10.75 2.83 -3.72
CA ILE A 278 -10.82 3.38 -5.08
C ILE A 278 -11.87 2.59 -5.84
N THR A 279 -12.92 3.27 -6.31
CA THR A 279 -14.08 2.64 -6.95
C THR A 279 -13.96 2.60 -8.46
N SER A 280 -13.31 3.59 -9.04
CA SER A 280 -12.97 3.74 -10.45
C SER A 280 -11.88 4.80 -10.60
N PRO A 281 -11.23 4.96 -11.76
CA PRO A 281 -10.23 6.01 -11.96
C PRO A 281 -10.72 7.40 -11.53
N GLY A 282 -9.94 8.07 -10.68
CA GLY A 282 -10.24 9.39 -10.12
C GLY A 282 -11.34 9.42 -9.05
N ARG A 283 -11.91 8.27 -8.65
CA ARG A 283 -13.01 8.23 -7.67
C ARG A 283 -12.70 7.27 -6.52
N TYR A 284 -13.02 7.69 -5.31
CA TYR A 284 -12.94 6.85 -4.12
C TYR A 284 -14.11 7.10 -3.17
N CYS A 285 -14.31 6.21 -2.22
CA CYS A 285 -15.24 6.37 -1.12
C CYS A 285 -14.57 5.96 0.20
N VAL A 286 -15.10 6.45 1.33
CA VAL A 286 -14.58 6.22 2.68
C VAL A 286 -15.22 4.97 3.28
N LEU A 287 -14.38 4.05 3.77
CA LEU A 287 -14.76 2.82 4.49
C LEU A 287 -14.79 3.03 6.01
N GLY A 288 -13.96 3.91 6.52
CA GLY A 288 -13.86 4.28 7.93
C GLY A 288 -13.03 5.52 8.13
N SER A 289 -13.26 6.26 9.21
CA SER A 289 -12.60 7.52 9.54
C SER A 289 -12.34 7.66 11.04
N GLY A 290 -11.67 8.75 11.45
CA GLY A 290 -11.35 9.01 12.85
C GLY A 290 -10.11 8.27 13.35
N MET A 291 -9.27 7.77 12.45
CA MET A 291 -8.05 7.00 12.78
C MET A 291 -6.82 7.72 12.24
N ALA A 292 -6.45 8.83 12.87
CA ALA A 292 -5.21 9.53 12.51
C ALA A 292 -4.00 8.58 12.53
N SER A 293 -2.99 8.90 11.71
CA SER A 293 -1.77 8.10 11.59
C SER A 293 -2.00 6.65 11.11
N SER A 294 -3.06 6.40 10.35
CA SER A 294 -3.27 5.12 9.68
C SER A 294 -2.19 4.88 8.63
N ILE A 295 -1.41 3.81 8.75
CA ILE A 295 -0.24 3.58 7.90
C ILE A 295 -0.42 2.39 6.98
N VAL A 296 -1.09 1.35 7.42
CA VAL A 296 -1.23 0.12 6.64
C VAL A 296 -2.60 -0.49 6.83
N VAL A 297 -3.07 -1.16 5.79
CA VAL A 297 -4.30 -1.96 5.79
C VAL A 297 -4.02 -3.35 5.25
N SER A 298 -4.70 -4.34 5.79
CA SER A 298 -4.68 -5.72 5.30
C SER A 298 -6.02 -6.39 5.61
N TYR A 299 -6.46 -7.25 4.72
CA TYR A 299 -7.53 -8.19 5.06
C TYR A 299 -7.00 -9.28 5.99
N GLY A 300 -7.91 -9.87 6.76
CA GLY A 300 -7.62 -11.08 7.51
C GLY A 300 -7.46 -12.30 6.62
N ARG A 301 -7.10 -13.45 7.24
CA ARG A 301 -6.90 -14.72 6.54
C ARG A 301 -7.34 -15.87 7.45
N GLY A 302 -7.81 -16.97 6.85
CA GLY A 302 -8.31 -18.09 7.63
C GLY A 302 -9.77 -17.92 8.08
N THR A 303 -10.20 -18.79 8.96
CA THR A 303 -11.61 -18.89 9.43
C THR A 303 -11.78 -18.52 10.90
N ARG A 304 -10.71 -18.20 11.60
CA ARG A 304 -10.68 -17.86 13.03
C ARG A 304 -9.75 -16.66 13.25
N GLY A 305 -9.83 -16.06 14.43
CA GLY A 305 -9.00 -14.94 14.83
C GLY A 305 -9.23 -13.73 13.93
N PHE A 306 -8.18 -13.25 13.26
CA PHE A 306 -8.27 -12.19 12.25
C PHE A 306 -8.71 -12.79 10.92
N SER A 307 -10.00 -13.06 10.80
CA SER A 307 -10.59 -13.87 9.73
C SER A 307 -10.60 -13.18 8.36
N ALA A 308 -10.61 -13.99 7.30
CA ALA A 308 -10.80 -13.52 5.92
C ALA A 308 -12.08 -12.70 5.78
N GLY A 309 -12.09 -11.76 4.87
CA GLY A 309 -13.18 -10.81 4.66
C GLY A 309 -13.17 -9.60 5.58
N HIS A 310 -12.57 -9.66 6.75
CA HIS A 310 -12.47 -8.54 7.66
C HIS A 310 -11.25 -7.69 7.33
N LEU A 311 -11.43 -6.37 7.25
CA LEU A 311 -10.38 -5.40 6.97
C LEU A 311 -9.82 -4.86 8.29
N TYR A 312 -8.50 -4.86 8.39
CA TYR A 312 -7.76 -4.33 9.55
C TYR A 312 -6.84 -3.20 9.12
N ARG A 313 -6.59 -2.28 10.03
CA ARG A 313 -5.60 -1.21 9.88
C ARG A 313 -4.65 -1.19 11.07
N ALA A 314 -3.38 -0.85 10.85
CA ALA A 314 -2.42 -0.47 11.88
C ALA A 314 -1.84 0.92 11.60
N GLY A 315 -1.30 1.58 12.62
CA GLY A 315 -0.75 2.91 12.46
C GLY A 315 0.25 3.30 13.53
N PHE A 316 0.84 4.48 13.35
CA PHE A 316 1.87 5.02 14.23
C PHE A 316 1.40 5.29 15.67
N ASP A 317 0.09 5.21 15.91
CA ASP A 317 -0.51 5.30 17.25
C ASP A 317 -0.43 3.98 18.04
N GLY A 318 0.21 2.95 17.51
CA GLY A 318 0.35 1.62 18.13
C GLY A 318 -0.96 0.85 18.21
N ARG A 319 -2.02 1.27 17.52
CA ARG A 319 -3.35 0.66 17.59
C ARG A 319 -3.68 -0.10 16.31
N ILE A 320 -4.43 -1.17 16.48
CA ILE A 320 -4.96 -2.00 15.40
C ILE A 320 -6.48 -1.95 15.47
N TYR A 321 -7.11 -1.51 14.38
CA TYR A 321 -8.56 -1.44 14.28
C TYR A 321 -9.08 -2.38 13.20
N GLU A 322 -10.22 -2.99 13.45
CA GLU A 322 -11.08 -3.55 12.41
C GLU A 322 -11.93 -2.43 11.80
N ILE A 323 -12.10 -2.48 10.50
CA ILE A 323 -12.90 -1.53 9.71
C ILE A 323 -14.15 -2.24 9.18
N PRO A 324 -15.27 -2.23 9.89
CA PRO A 324 -16.46 -3.00 9.48
C PRO A 324 -17.00 -2.60 8.11
N GLY A 325 -16.91 -1.30 7.77
CA GLY A 325 -17.29 -0.79 6.45
C GLY A 325 -16.43 -1.33 5.29
N GLY A 326 -15.30 -1.96 5.60
CA GLY A 326 -14.42 -2.62 4.64
C GLY A 326 -14.69 -4.11 4.46
N PHE A 327 -15.68 -4.70 5.15
CA PHE A 327 -15.95 -6.13 5.04
C PHE A 327 -16.20 -6.56 3.59
N ASP A 328 -15.48 -7.60 3.15
CA ASP A 328 -15.59 -8.18 1.81
C ASP A 328 -15.28 -9.69 1.90
N ARG A 329 -16.35 -10.52 1.82
CA ARG A 329 -16.27 -11.98 2.02
C ARG A 329 -15.20 -12.67 1.17
N GLY A 330 -14.93 -12.16 -0.05
CA GLY A 330 -13.95 -12.76 -0.96
C GLY A 330 -12.52 -12.23 -0.81
N ALA A 331 -12.29 -11.25 0.08
CA ALA A 331 -10.98 -10.67 0.28
C ALA A 331 -10.18 -11.41 1.36
N THR A 332 -8.87 -11.49 1.16
CA THR A 332 -7.92 -12.09 2.11
C THR A 332 -6.61 -11.33 2.09
N ALA A 333 -5.79 -11.49 3.13
CA ALA A 333 -4.43 -10.97 3.15
C ALA A 333 -3.68 -11.39 1.88
N ALA A 334 -2.88 -10.49 1.34
CA ALA A 334 -2.07 -10.78 0.15
C ALA A 334 -1.16 -11.98 0.42
N VAL A 335 -1.23 -12.94 -0.46
CA VAL A 335 -0.37 -14.14 -0.49
C VAL A 335 -0.12 -14.47 -1.95
N PRO A 336 1.07 -14.98 -2.29
CA PRO A 336 1.34 -15.46 -3.64
C PRO A 336 0.30 -16.51 -4.04
N GLY A 337 -0.25 -16.35 -5.23
CA GLY A 337 -1.29 -17.21 -5.80
C GLY A 337 -0.82 -18.62 -6.14
#